data_65aa784d80e113228fe7e5455c17dcb4
#
_entry.id   65aa784d80e113228fe7e5455c17dcb4
#
_cell.length_a   1.000
_cell.length_b   1.000
_cell.length_c   1.000
_cell.angle_alpha   90.00
_cell.angle_beta   90.00
_cell.angle_gamma   90.00
#
_symmetry.space_group_name_H-M   'P 1'
#
loop_
_entity.id
_entity.type
_entity.pdbx_description
1 polymer ?
#
loop_
_entity_poly.entity_id
_entity_poly.type
_entity_poly.pdbx_seq_one_letter_code
_entity_poly.pdbx_strand_id
1 'polypeptide(L)'
;HNYNCWWDDAHLNHNLNMTSPFWGEFGIASLPHIESVRRYLAEEKDRWPSRPGDHFRHHTPIFGTMGEFGKLSQYSGYFMPDTTLAEFITGSQLAQVVGVRHTLERARTLWPETTGALYYKMNDNYPGVSWSSVDYYGAIKPVHYFVQKSFAPLTGVLLFDRTNLSSQEVSLPLYLLDDCRQLNGKDYTVSVTVYNDRLDTVVCREFDGHGELETVKKLGNLNLNRAQTKSTMLFFVVDVCSEGKRLSRNYYFTNYEVRRGVIMSMPRTEITMKRDGRQITVTNVGKLPAIGVYVESPGYAHEFIASKNYLWLNPGESQIIEVNVDYPVCVKGWNIN
;
A
#
# COMPACT_ATOMS: atom_id res chain seq x y z
N HIS A 1 -21.88 -2.32 4.24
CA HIS A 1 -21.27 -2.27 2.89
C HIS A 1 -21.04 -0.81 2.52
N ASN A 2 -19.90 -0.46 2.00
CA ASN A 2 -19.61 0.88 1.49
C ASN A 2 -18.75 0.80 0.24
N TYR A 3 -19.35 1.15 -0.90
CA TYR A 3 -18.71 1.25 -2.19
C TYR A 3 -18.88 2.62 -2.85
N ASN A 4 -19.15 3.67 -2.07
CA ASN A 4 -19.38 5.01 -2.62
C ASN A 4 -18.17 5.51 -3.43
N CYS A 5 -16.95 5.14 -3.03
CA CYS A 5 -15.75 5.44 -3.81
C CYS A 5 -15.69 4.68 -5.15
N TRP A 6 -16.53 3.64 -5.35
CA TRP A 6 -16.59 2.88 -6.59
C TRP A 6 -17.84 3.15 -7.42
N TRP A 7 -19.02 3.08 -6.82
CA TRP A 7 -20.29 3.19 -7.53
C TRP A 7 -20.81 4.63 -7.66
N ASP A 8 -20.46 5.48 -6.70
CA ASP A 8 -20.78 6.91 -6.71
C ASP A 8 -19.56 7.72 -7.15
N ASP A 9 -19.71 9.04 -7.28
CA ASP A 9 -18.61 9.95 -7.61
C ASP A 9 -17.73 10.32 -6.41
N ALA A 10 -17.81 9.55 -5.33
CA ALA A 10 -16.97 9.77 -4.18
C ALA A 10 -15.49 9.52 -4.52
N HIS A 11 -14.62 10.35 -3.96
CA HIS A 11 -13.18 10.24 -4.13
C HIS A 11 -12.63 8.96 -3.45
N LEU A 12 -11.46 8.49 -3.88
CA LEU A 12 -10.74 7.32 -3.31
C LEU A 12 -10.59 7.41 -1.77
N ASN A 13 -10.50 8.60 -1.21
CA ASN A 13 -10.37 8.83 0.24
C ASN A 13 -11.70 8.87 1.01
N HIS A 14 -12.84 8.61 0.38
CA HIS A 14 -14.16 8.69 1.02
C HIS A 14 -14.24 7.88 2.32
N ASN A 15 -13.64 6.68 2.31
CA ASN A 15 -13.68 5.76 3.45
C ASN A 15 -12.82 6.20 4.65
N LEU A 16 -11.97 7.22 4.50
CA LEU A 16 -11.14 7.72 5.61
C LEU A 16 -11.98 8.30 6.76
N ASN A 17 -13.18 8.78 6.46
CA ASN A 17 -14.09 9.39 7.43
C ASN A 17 -15.24 8.47 7.87
N MET A 18 -15.20 7.21 7.48
CA MET A 18 -16.26 6.26 7.85
C MET A 18 -16.26 5.95 9.34
N THR A 19 -17.49 5.76 9.86
CA THR A 19 -17.77 5.21 11.17
C THR A 19 -18.90 4.18 11.02
N SER A 20 -18.73 2.98 11.52
CA SER A 20 -19.75 1.93 11.52
C SER A 20 -19.37 0.86 12.53
N PRO A 21 -20.33 0.26 13.26
CA PRO A 21 -20.02 -0.81 14.21
C PRO A 21 -19.39 -2.05 13.58
N PHE A 22 -19.69 -2.34 12.31
CA PHE A 22 -19.13 -3.44 11.55
C PHE A 22 -19.12 -3.11 10.05
N TRP A 23 -17.97 -3.23 9.41
CA TRP A 23 -17.80 -2.92 7.99
C TRP A 23 -17.81 -4.23 7.18
N GLY A 24 -19.01 -4.66 6.79
CA GLY A 24 -19.24 -5.96 6.17
C GLY A 24 -18.67 -6.10 4.76
N GLU A 25 -18.57 -5.01 4.00
CA GLU A 25 -17.90 -4.98 2.70
C GLU A 25 -17.41 -3.58 2.35
N PHE A 26 -16.23 -3.52 1.76
CA PHE A 26 -15.67 -2.36 1.06
C PHE A 26 -14.53 -2.84 0.15
N GLY A 27 -14.16 -2.06 -0.84
CA GLY A 27 -13.04 -2.40 -1.73
C GLY A 27 -12.84 -1.41 -2.86
N ILE A 28 -11.68 -1.51 -3.46
CA ILE A 28 -11.26 -0.80 -4.68
C ILE A 28 -10.79 -1.86 -5.66
N ALA A 29 -11.24 -1.80 -6.91
CA ALA A 29 -10.78 -2.72 -7.94
C ALA A 29 -9.42 -2.29 -8.51
N SER A 30 -8.66 -3.27 -8.98
CA SER A 30 -7.42 -3.06 -9.71
C SER A 30 -7.19 -4.13 -10.76
N LEU A 31 -6.30 -3.86 -11.70
CA LEU A 31 -5.87 -4.85 -12.66
C LEU A 31 -5.06 -5.96 -11.97
N PRO A 32 -5.11 -7.19 -12.49
CA PRO A 32 -4.29 -8.29 -12.02
C PRO A 32 -2.83 -8.11 -12.44
N HIS A 33 -1.98 -9.07 -12.08
CA HIS A 33 -0.58 -9.09 -12.51
C HIS A 33 -0.46 -9.12 -14.05
N ILE A 34 0.60 -8.54 -14.61
CA ILE A 34 0.79 -8.46 -16.06
C ILE A 34 0.81 -9.84 -16.73
N GLU A 35 1.38 -10.84 -16.08
CA GLU A 35 1.40 -12.22 -16.58
C GLU A 35 0.00 -12.83 -16.64
N SER A 36 -0.87 -12.47 -15.70
CA SER A 36 -2.27 -12.87 -15.70
C SER A 36 -3.04 -12.22 -16.85
N VAL A 37 -2.81 -10.94 -17.11
CA VAL A 37 -3.40 -10.24 -18.26
C VAL A 37 -3.00 -10.93 -19.56
N ARG A 38 -1.71 -11.26 -19.72
CA ARG A 38 -1.19 -11.99 -20.91
C ARG A 38 -1.82 -13.36 -21.06
N ARG A 39 -2.24 -13.99 -19.99
CA ARG A 39 -2.78 -15.33 -19.98
C ARG A 39 -4.23 -15.39 -20.48
N TYR A 40 -5.08 -14.42 -20.14
CA TYR A 40 -6.45 -14.36 -20.62
C TYR A 40 -6.64 -13.46 -21.86
N LEU A 41 -5.68 -12.58 -22.17
CA LEU A 41 -5.60 -11.82 -23.41
C LEU A 41 -4.33 -12.19 -24.15
N ALA A 42 -4.37 -13.25 -24.96
CA ALA A 42 -3.21 -13.79 -25.64
C ALA A 42 -2.65 -12.80 -26.68
N GLU A 43 -3.53 -12.14 -27.43
CA GLU A 43 -3.13 -11.18 -28.47
C GLU A 43 -2.75 -9.82 -27.89
N GLU A 44 -1.60 -9.30 -28.26
CA GLU A 44 -1.10 -8.03 -27.77
C GLU A 44 -2.03 -6.85 -28.08
N LYS A 45 -2.63 -6.85 -29.29
CA LYS A 45 -3.61 -5.84 -29.71
C LYS A 45 -4.84 -5.73 -28.82
N ASP A 46 -5.19 -6.80 -28.08
CA ASP A 46 -6.34 -6.86 -27.19
C ASP A 46 -6.03 -6.36 -25.77
N ARG A 47 -4.75 -6.10 -25.47
CA ARG A 47 -4.32 -5.71 -24.12
C ARG A 47 -4.31 -4.21 -23.89
N TRP A 48 -3.82 -3.42 -24.88
CA TRP A 48 -3.64 -1.99 -24.69
C TRP A 48 -3.43 -1.23 -26.03
N PRO A 49 -3.99 -0.04 -26.22
CA PRO A 49 -5.02 0.58 -25.35
C PRO A 49 -6.37 -0.13 -25.46
N SER A 50 -7.08 -0.22 -24.33
CA SER A 50 -8.41 -0.80 -24.30
C SER A 50 -9.41 0.11 -25.00
N ARG A 51 -10.31 -0.48 -25.80
CA ARG A 51 -11.35 0.21 -26.57
C ARG A 51 -12.73 -0.35 -26.23
N PRO A 52 -13.84 0.40 -26.47
CA PRO A 52 -15.19 -0.14 -26.35
C PRO A 52 -15.37 -1.42 -27.18
N GLY A 53 -15.92 -2.45 -26.56
CA GLY A 53 -16.16 -3.76 -27.21
C GLY A 53 -14.97 -4.71 -27.26
N ASP A 54 -13.80 -4.33 -26.72
CA ASP A 54 -12.62 -5.17 -26.68
C ASP A 54 -12.78 -6.39 -25.75
N HIS A 55 -11.99 -7.44 -26.03
CA HIS A 55 -11.88 -8.62 -25.15
C HIS A 55 -11.44 -8.24 -23.72
N PHE A 56 -10.61 -7.22 -23.56
CA PHE A 56 -10.23 -6.71 -22.25
C PHE A 56 -11.43 -6.29 -21.42
N ARG A 57 -12.43 -5.65 -22.04
CA ARG A 57 -13.65 -5.23 -21.36
C ARG A 57 -14.58 -6.38 -20.99
N HIS A 58 -14.59 -7.44 -21.79
CA HIS A 58 -15.29 -8.68 -21.45
C HIS A 58 -14.73 -9.28 -20.14
N HIS A 59 -13.44 -9.13 -19.90
CA HIS A 59 -12.77 -9.55 -18.68
C HIS A 59 -12.79 -8.47 -17.56
N THR A 60 -13.70 -7.51 -17.65
CA THR A 60 -13.88 -6.48 -16.63
C THR A 60 -15.30 -6.58 -16.08
N PRO A 61 -15.55 -7.43 -15.06
CA PRO A 61 -16.88 -7.65 -14.50
C PRO A 61 -17.39 -6.47 -13.67
N ILE A 62 -16.78 -5.32 -13.80
CA ILE A 62 -17.16 -4.09 -13.12
C ILE A 62 -18.25 -3.43 -13.96
N PHE A 63 -19.48 -3.80 -13.63
CA PHE A 63 -20.65 -3.40 -14.38
C PHE A 63 -20.82 -1.89 -14.56
N GLY A 64 -20.89 -1.48 -15.83
CA GLY A 64 -21.76 -0.46 -16.39
C GLY A 64 -21.84 0.94 -15.84
N THR A 65 -21.28 1.23 -14.71
CA THR A 65 -21.29 2.56 -14.15
C THR A 65 -20.01 3.30 -14.53
N MET A 66 -20.16 4.44 -15.18
CA MET A 66 -19.09 5.33 -15.60
C MET A 66 -18.27 4.84 -16.80
N GLY A 67 -18.92 4.16 -17.77
CA GLY A 67 -18.26 3.74 -19.01
C GLY A 67 -16.95 3.02 -18.73
N GLU A 68 -17.03 1.73 -18.71
CA GLU A 68 -15.94 0.76 -18.87
C GLU A 68 -14.52 1.32 -18.59
N PHE A 69 -13.95 1.09 -17.45
CA PHE A 69 -12.70 1.64 -16.95
C PHE A 69 -12.72 3.07 -16.39
N GLY A 70 -13.83 3.81 -16.40
CA GLY A 70 -13.85 5.19 -15.93
C GLY A 70 -13.25 5.38 -14.54
N LYS A 71 -13.67 4.60 -13.55
CA LYS A 71 -13.08 4.63 -12.20
C LYS A 71 -11.66 4.08 -12.15
N LEU A 72 -11.36 3.01 -12.87
CA LEU A 72 -9.99 2.48 -12.95
C LEU A 72 -9.04 3.52 -13.51
N SER A 73 -9.39 4.16 -14.63
CA SER A 73 -8.57 5.21 -15.27
C SER A 73 -8.47 6.44 -14.37
N GLN A 74 -9.55 6.84 -13.70
CA GLN A 74 -9.52 7.96 -12.76
C GLN A 74 -8.54 7.69 -11.62
N TYR A 75 -8.63 6.52 -10.99
CA TYR A 75 -7.81 6.17 -9.84
C TYR A 75 -6.36 5.85 -10.23
N SER A 76 -6.15 5.12 -11.31
CA SER A 76 -4.81 4.91 -11.85
C SER A 76 -4.15 6.23 -12.20
N GLY A 77 -4.89 7.12 -12.84
CA GLY A 77 -4.43 8.45 -13.23
C GLY A 77 -4.03 9.37 -12.08
N TYR A 78 -4.37 9.06 -10.84
CA TYR A 78 -3.80 9.78 -9.67
C TYR A 78 -2.32 9.46 -9.46
N PHE A 79 -1.88 8.28 -9.83
CA PHE A 79 -0.53 7.77 -9.58
C PHE A 79 0.35 7.77 -10.82
N MET A 80 -0.20 7.38 -11.96
CA MET A 80 0.53 7.11 -13.19
C MET A 80 -0.05 7.89 -14.38
N PRO A 81 0.76 8.16 -15.42
CA PRO A 81 0.28 8.80 -16.63
C PRO A 81 -0.58 7.90 -17.52
N ASP A 82 -0.62 6.57 -17.27
CA ASP A 82 -1.41 5.57 -17.99
C ASP A 82 -1.13 5.50 -19.51
N THR A 83 0.12 5.67 -19.90
CA THR A 83 0.52 5.59 -21.30
C THR A 83 0.76 4.15 -21.76
N THR A 84 1.03 3.26 -20.81
CA THR A 84 1.25 1.83 -21.06
C THR A 84 0.37 0.96 -20.15
N LEU A 85 0.14 -0.30 -20.56
CA LEU A 85 -0.56 -1.28 -19.73
C LEU A 85 0.14 -1.47 -18.36
N ALA A 86 1.46 -1.47 -18.33
CA ALA A 86 2.22 -1.63 -17.08
C ALA A 86 2.00 -0.45 -16.11
N GLU A 87 1.95 0.78 -16.62
CA GLU A 87 1.61 1.95 -15.81
C GLU A 87 0.17 1.89 -15.30
N PHE A 88 -0.78 1.50 -16.15
CA PHE A 88 -2.17 1.36 -15.77
C PHE A 88 -2.37 0.28 -14.70
N ILE A 89 -1.69 -0.87 -14.82
CA ILE A 89 -1.66 -1.90 -13.78
C ILE A 89 -1.13 -1.30 -12.48
N THR A 90 0.04 -0.67 -12.52
CA THR A 90 0.71 -0.11 -11.34
C THR A 90 -0.17 0.95 -10.65
N GLY A 91 -0.70 1.89 -11.42
CA GLY A 91 -1.55 2.97 -10.89
C GLY A 91 -2.83 2.44 -10.24
N SER A 92 -3.53 1.51 -10.89
CA SER A 92 -4.74 0.90 -10.33
C SER A 92 -4.46 0.10 -9.06
N GLN A 93 -3.33 -0.61 -9.01
CA GLN A 93 -2.91 -1.38 -7.83
C GLN A 93 -2.52 -0.47 -6.66
N LEU A 94 -1.87 0.66 -6.91
CA LEU A 94 -1.57 1.66 -5.88
C LEU A 94 -2.84 2.30 -5.33
N ALA A 95 -3.83 2.57 -6.18
CA ALA A 95 -5.14 3.05 -5.74
C ALA A 95 -5.85 2.03 -4.84
N GLN A 96 -5.81 0.75 -5.22
CA GLN A 96 -6.35 -0.33 -4.39
C GLN A 96 -5.65 -0.39 -3.02
N VAL A 97 -4.32 -0.27 -2.99
CA VAL A 97 -3.54 -0.22 -1.74
C VAL A 97 -4.03 0.90 -0.83
N VAL A 98 -4.14 2.12 -1.36
CA VAL A 98 -4.55 3.28 -0.56
C VAL A 98 -5.96 3.09 -0.02
N GLY A 99 -6.93 2.79 -0.88
CA GLY A 99 -8.34 2.71 -0.49
C GLY A 99 -8.62 1.58 0.52
N VAL A 100 -8.06 0.39 0.29
CA VAL A 100 -8.29 -0.76 1.18
C VAL A 100 -7.57 -0.59 2.51
N ARG A 101 -6.30 -0.23 2.47
CA ARG A 101 -5.46 -0.10 3.66
C ARG A 101 -5.97 0.97 4.63
N HIS A 102 -6.19 2.20 4.14
CA HIS A 102 -6.65 3.30 4.99
C HIS A 102 -8.00 2.97 5.64
N THR A 103 -8.88 2.27 4.92
CA THR A 103 -10.17 1.81 5.43
C THR A 103 -9.99 0.81 6.57
N LEU A 104 -9.13 -0.21 6.41
CA LEU A 104 -8.84 -1.20 7.46
C LEU A 104 -8.23 -0.57 8.71
N GLU A 105 -7.23 0.28 8.52
CA GLU A 105 -6.54 0.95 9.62
C GLU A 105 -7.48 1.90 10.36
N ARG A 106 -8.33 2.63 9.64
CA ARG A 106 -9.39 3.44 10.24
C ARG A 106 -10.33 2.60 11.10
N ALA A 107 -10.80 1.47 10.58
CA ALA A 107 -11.69 0.57 11.34
C ALA A 107 -11.04 0.10 12.64
N ARG A 108 -9.76 -0.30 12.60
CA ARG A 108 -9.03 -0.75 13.80
C ARG A 108 -8.85 0.33 14.84
N THR A 109 -8.63 1.58 14.44
CA THR A 109 -8.50 2.69 15.40
C THR A 109 -9.81 3.09 16.06
N LEU A 110 -10.94 2.59 15.60
CA LEU A 110 -12.27 2.82 16.17
C LEU A 110 -12.70 1.74 17.17
N TRP A 111 -11.85 0.76 17.48
CA TRP A 111 -12.14 -0.22 18.51
C TRP A 111 -12.36 0.49 19.87
N PRO A 112 -13.42 0.16 20.67
CA PRO A 112 -14.40 -0.93 20.45
C PRO A 112 -15.66 -0.53 19.67
N GLU A 113 -15.81 0.71 19.19
CA GLU A 113 -16.99 1.17 18.44
C GLU A 113 -17.15 0.42 17.11
N THR A 114 -16.04 0.13 16.43
CA THR A 114 -15.99 -0.76 15.25
C THR A 114 -15.37 -2.09 15.65
N THR A 115 -16.12 -3.16 15.49
CA THR A 115 -15.75 -4.50 15.94
C THR A 115 -15.22 -5.40 14.82
N GLY A 116 -15.31 -4.98 13.57
CA GLY A 116 -14.80 -5.75 12.45
C GLY A 116 -14.88 -5.02 11.11
N ALA A 117 -13.99 -5.44 10.20
CA ALA A 117 -13.93 -4.92 8.84
C ALA A 117 -13.53 -6.04 7.87
N LEU A 118 -14.34 -6.26 6.83
CA LEU A 118 -14.14 -7.28 5.81
C LEU A 118 -13.94 -6.61 4.46
N TYR A 119 -12.73 -6.68 3.92
CA TYR A 119 -12.52 -6.17 2.57
C TYR A 119 -13.00 -7.16 1.51
N TYR A 120 -13.62 -6.67 0.48
CA TYR A 120 -13.98 -7.42 -0.71
C TYR A 120 -12.93 -7.14 -1.79
N LYS A 121 -12.15 -8.16 -2.18
CA LYS A 121 -12.19 -9.55 -1.75
C LYS A 121 -10.80 -10.20 -1.75
N MET A 122 -10.68 -11.41 -1.20
CA MET A 122 -9.41 -12.09 -1.15
C MET A 122 -8.94 -12.58 -2.53
N ASN A 123 -9.78 -13.34 -3.24
CA ASN A 123 -9.40 -13.96 -4.53
C ASN A 123 -10.52 -13.90 -5.56
N ASP A 124 -10.18 -14.17 -6.80
CA ASP A 124 -11.10 -14.17 -7.93
C ASP A 124 -11.61 -15.58 -8.28
N ASN A 125 -12.82 -15.59 -8.84
CA ASN A 125 -13.45 -16.76 -9.44
C ASN A 125 -13.56 -16.66 -10.98
N TYR A 126 -13.03 -15.58 -11.57
CA TYR A 126 -13.02 -15.29 -12.99
C TYR A 126 -11.79 -14.49 -13.37
N PRO A 127 -11.10 -14.79 -14.51
CA PRO A 127 -9.90 -14.06 -14.91
C PRO A 127 -10.27 -12.66 -15.42
N GLY A 128 -9.80 -11.63 -14.75
CA GLY A 128 -10.11 -10.27 -15.17
C GLY A 128 -9.76 -9.21 -14.12
N VAL A 129 -10.32 -8.02 -14.30
CA VAL A 129 -10.18 -6.88 -13.39
C VAL A 129 -11.15 -7.02 -12.23
N SER A 130 -10.69 -6.86 -11.00
CA SER A 130 -11.53 -7.12 -9.84
C SER A 130 -10.97 -6.47 -8.55
N TRP A 131 -11.77 -6.51 -7.49
CA TRP A 131 -11.42 -6.08 -6.13
C TRP A 131 -10.48 -7.03 -5.37
N SER A 132 -10.12 -8.17 -5.97
CA SER A 132 -9.32 -9.21 -5.32
C SER A 132 -7.92 -8.74 -4.94
N SER A 133 -7.36 -9.31 -3.88
CA SER A 133 -5.94 -9.18 -3.51
C SER A 133 -5.06 -10.29 -4.10
N VAL A 134 -5.68 -11.42 -4.49
CA VAL A 134 -5.07 -12.51 -5.26
C VAL A 134 -5.90 -12.70 -6.50
N ASP A 135 -5.29 -12.67 -7.67
CA ASP A 135 -6.03 -12.82 -8.93
C ASP A 135 -6.48 -14.27 -9.21
N TYR A 136 -7.26 -14.46 -10.28
CA TYR A 136 -7.82 -15.76 -10.64
C TYR A 136 -6.75 -16.86 -10.77
N TYR A 137 -5.56 -16.53 -11.24
CA TYR A 137 -4.48 -17.50 -11.44
C TYR A 137 -3.60 -17.70 -10.22
N GLY A 138 -3.85 -16.97 -9.12
CA GLY A 138 -3.09 -17.07 -7.88
C GLY A 138 -1.96 -16.04 -7.76
N ALA A 139 -1.79 -15.12 -8.71
CA ALA A 139 -0.79 -14.07 -8.56
C ALA A 139 -1.22 -13.02 -7.53
N ILE A 140 -0.32 -12.70 -6.63
CA ILE A 140 -0.57 -11.83 -5.49
C ILE A 140 -0.38 -10.36 -5.91
N LYS A 141 -1.40 -9.53 -5.67
CA LYS A 141 -1.34 -8.08 -5.91
C LYS A 141 -0.70 -7.35 -4.70
N PRO A 142 -0.14 -6.14 -4.91
CA PRO A 142 0.46 -5.35 -3.82
C PRO A 142 -0.45 -5.18 -2.59
N VAL A 143 -1.74 -4.97 -2.80
CA VAL A 143 -2.71 -4.76 -1.72
C VAL A 143 -2.71 -5.90 -0.69
N HIS A 144 -2.44 -7.13 -1.08
CA HIS A 144 -2.36 -8.27 -0.15
C HIS A 144 -1.32 -8.05 0.95
N TYR A 145 -0.14 -7.57 0.58
CA TYR A 145 0.95 -7.29 1.54
C TYR A 145 0.67 -6.04 2.39
N PHE A 146 -0.06 -5.06 1.87
CA PHE A 146 -0.48 -3.92 2.67
C PHE A 146 -1.62 -4.28 3.63
N VAL A 147 -2.53 -5.16 3.25
CA VAL A 147 -3.53 -5.76 4.14
C VAL A 147 -2.86 -6.56 5.26
N GLN A 148 -1.84 -7.36 4.95
CA GLN A 148 -1.03 -8.06 5.95
C GLN A 148 -0.45 -7.08 6.98
N LYS A 149 0.11 -5.95 6.53
CA LYS A 149 0.64 -4.89 7.42
C LYS A 149 -0.47 -4.22 8.24
N SER A 150 -1.62 -3.96 7.61
CA SER A 150 -2.78 -3.36 8.30
C SER A 150 -3.35 -4.27 9.39
N PHE A 151 -3.21 -5.58 9.26
CA PHE A 151 -3.59 -6.57 10.27
C PHE A 151 -2.45 -6.99 11.21
N ALA A 152 -1.28 -6.36 11.12
CA ALA A 152 -0.19 -6.65 12.04
C ALA A 152 -0.65 -6.44 13.50
N PRO A 153 -0.37 -7.40 14.42
CA PRO A 153 -0.82 -7.31 15.81
C PRO A 153 -0.26 -6.10 16.56
N LEU A 154 0.94 -5.65 16.17
CA LEU A 154 1.57 -4.45 16.70
C LEU A 154 1.94 -3.52 15.54
N THR A 155 1.37 -2.30 15.53
CA THR A 155 1.67 -1.32 14.49
C THR A 155 1.35 0.11 14.92
N GLY A 156 2.14 1.07 14.41
CA GLY A 156 1.80 2.48 14.45
C GLY A 156 0.93 2.86 13.25
N VAL A 157 -0.18 3.53 13.49
CA VAL A 157 -1.13 3.97 12.46
C VAL A 157 -1.26 5.49 12.47
N LEU A 158 -1.02 6.10 11.31
CA LEU A 158 -1.27 7.51 11.08
C LEU A 158 -2.57 7.65 10.30
N LEU A 159 -3.54 8.39 10.84
CA LEU A 159 -4.82 8.58 10.18
C LEU A 159 -4.83 9.83 9.33
N PHE A 160 -5.41 9.70 8.16
CA PHE A 160 -5.61 10.77 7.20
C PHE A 160 -7.11 11.07 7.06
N ASP A 161 -7.51 12.33 7.03
CA ASP A 161 -8.86 12.76 6.64
C ASP A 161 -8.96 12.99 5.12
N ARG A 162 -7.80 13.11 4.48
CA ARG A 162 -7.63 13.30 3.02
C ARG A 162 -6.26 12.77 2.58
N THR A 163 -6.12 12.47 1.31
CA THR A 163 -4.86 12.03 0.70
C THR A 163 -4.07 13.15 0.02
N ASN A 164 -4.71 14.27 -0.27
CA ASN A 164 -4.06 15.48 -0.77
C ASN A 164 -3.87 16.49 0.37
N LEU A 165 -2.65 16.58 0.88
CA LEU A 165 -2.23 17.51 1.94
C LEU A 165 -1.56 18.76 1.40
N SER A 166 -1.47 18.89 0.07
CA SER A 166 -0.69 19.94 -0.59
C SER A 166 -1.12 21.35 -0.15
N SER A 167 -0.15 22.14 0.27
CA SER A 167 -0.33 23.55 0.67
C SER A 167 -1.30 23.79 1.84
N GLN A 168 -1.51 22.81 2.70
CA GLN A 168 -2.36 22.92 3.88
C GLN A 168 -1.56 22.72 5.17
N GLU A 169 -2.08 23.27 6.24
CA GLU A 169 -1.70 22.85 7.60
C GLU A 169 -2.55 21.65 7.97
N VAL A 170 -1.93 20.60 8.48
CA VAL A 170 -2.60 19.38 8.83
C VAL A 170 -2.21 18.89 10.21
N SER A 171 -3.14 18.21 10.87
CA SER A 171 -2.96 17.57 12.16
C SER A 171 -3.42 16.13 12.04
N LEU A 172 -2.47 15.21 11.88
CA LEU A 172 -2.74 13.80 11.62
C LEU A 172 -2.68 13.00 12.91
N PRO A 173 -3.79 12.40 13.37
CA PRO A 173 -3.80 11.57 14.56
C PRO A 173 -2.91 10.34 14.41
N LEU A 174 -2.07 10.08 15.43
CA LEU A 174 -1.21 8.90 15.52
C LEU A 174 -1.76 7.96 16.58
N TYR A 175 -1.91 6.69 16.21
CA TYR A 175 -2.35 5.62 17.07
C TYR A 175 -1.29 4.51 17.15
N LEU A 176 -1.21 3.89 18.31
CA LEU A 176 -0.56 2.61 18.53
C LEU A 176 -1.64 1.54 18.65
N LEU A 177 -1.51 0.48 17.84
CA LEU A 177 -2.35 -0.71 17.91
C LEU A 177 -1.49 -1.86 18.42
N ASP A 178 -1.90 -2.51 19.50
CA ASP A 178 -1.22 -3.65 20.13
C ASP A 178 -2.24 -4.72 20.57
N ASP A 179 -2.78 -5.46 19.60
CA ASP A 179 -3.82 -6.46 19.83
C ASP A 179 -3.38 -7.58 20.78
N CYS A 180 -2.07 -7.90 20.76
CA CYS A 180 -1.50 -8.97 21.58
C CYS A 180 -0.85 -8.46 22.88
N ARG A 181 -0.94 -7.17 23.17
CA ARG A 181 -0.37 -6.55 24.37
C ARG A 181 1.14 -6.82 24.53
N GLN A 182 1.87 -6.80 23.43
CA GLN A 182 3.31 -7.08 23.38
C GLN A 182 4.14 -6.05 24.16
N LEU A 183 3.62 -4.82 24.28
CA LEU A 183 4.25 -3.71 24.97
C LEU A 183 3.81 -3.59 26.44
N ASN A 184 2.90 -4.42 26.92
CA ASN A 184 2.43 -4.33 28.31
C ASN A 184 3.60 -4.37 29.30
N GLY A 185 3.69 -3.35 30.15
CA GLY A 185 4.77 -3.20 31.14
C GLY A 185 6.13 -2.79 30.56
N LYS A 186 6.20 -2.34 29.29
CA LYS A 186 7.44 -1.93 28.64
C LYS A 186 7.37 -0.48 28.17
N ASP A 187 8.51 0.19 28.19
CA ASP A 187 8.65 1.49 27.54
C ASP A 187 8.77 1.31 26.03
N TYR A 188 8.15 2.22 25.29
CA TYR A 188 8.19 2.26 23.84
C TYR A 188 8.36 3.68 23.31
N THR A 189 8.90 3.78 22.11
CA THR A 189 8.91 4.99 21.30
C THR A 189 8.26 4.72 19.96
N VAL A 190 7.29 5.57 19.56
CA VAL A 190 6.76 5.58 18.20
C VAL A 190 7.31 6.80 17.49
N SER A 191 8.14 6.60 16.47
CA SER A 191 8.68 7.68 15.65
C SER A 191 7.94 7.82 14.33
N VAL A 192 7.68 9.06 13.91
CA VAL A 192 7.15 9.39 12.59
C VAL A 192 8.16 10.25 11.85
N THR A 193 8.73 9.71 10.77
CA THR A 193 9.61 10.45 9.87
C THR A 193 8.90 10.73 8.56
N VAL A 194 8.88 11.98 8.15
CA VAL A 194 8.28 12.42 6.89
C VAL A 194 9.37 12.78 5.90
N TYR A 195 9.24 12.24 4.69
CA TYR A 195 10.14 12.52 3.56
C TYR A 195 9.39 13.17 2.42
N ASN A 196 10.07 14.04 1.67
CA ASN A 196 9.57 14.57 0.40
C ASN A 196 9.88 13.62 -0.78
N ASP A 197 9.54 14.03 -2.01
CA ASP A 197 9.78 13.24 -3.24
C ASP A 197 11.26 13.15 -3.65
N ARG A 198 12.15 13.94 -3.01
CA ARG A 198 13.60 13.83 -3.14
C ARG A 198 14.24 12.97 -2.06
N LEU A 199 13.41 12.44 -1.16
CA LEU A 199 13.79 11.65 0.02
C LEU A 199 14.59 12.44 1.06
N ASP A 200 14.47 13.78 1.04
CA ASP A 200 14.93 14.61 2.14
C ASP A 200 13.96 14.50 3.32
N THR A 201 14.48 14.43 4.53
CA THR A 201 13.67 14.46 5.75
C THR A 201 13.02 15.83 5.93
N VAL A 202 11.70 15.87 5.95
CA VAL A 202 10.89 17.08 6.18
C VAL A 202 10.72 17.33 7.68
N VAL A 203 10.40 16.27 8.43
CA VAL A 203 10.22 16.30 9.87
C VAL A 203 10.41 14.91 10.46
N CYS A 204 10.89 14.86 11.70
CA CYS A 204 10.88 13.66 12.53
C CYS A 204 10.26 14.03 13.89
N ARG A 205 9.37 13.17 14.40
CA ARG A 205 8.73 13.31 15.71
C ARG A 205 8.72 11.98 16.42
N GLU A 206 8.94 12.02 17.72
CA GLU A 206 8.89 10.85 18.60
C GLU A 206 7.79 11.03 19.64
N PHE A 207 7.16 9.92 19.99
CA PHE A 207 6.09 9.80 20.96
C PHE A 207 6.45 8.65 21.88
N ASP A 208 6.92 8.99 23.06
CA ASP A 208 7.29 8.03 24.10
C ASP A 208 6.09 7.64 24.93
N GLY A 209 6.09 6.41 25.41
CA GLY A 209 5.04 5.91 26.27
C GLY A 209 5.42 4.64 27.00
N HIS A 210 4.54 4.26 27.93
CA HIS A 210 4.58 2.99 28.65
C HIS A 210 3.40 2.14 28.22
N GLY A 211 3.63 0.88 27.91
CA GLY A 211 2.60 -0.05 27.45
C GLY A 211 1.70 -0.50 28.59
N GLU A 212 0.41 -0.44 28.34
CA GLU A 212 -0.67 -0.85 29.24
C GLU A 212 -1.52 -1.96 28.58
N LEU A 213 -2.62 -2.31 29.18
CA LEU A 213 -3.54 -3.34 28.65
C LEU A 213 -4.41 -2.85 27.48
N GLU A 214 -4.34 -1.57 27.13
CA GLU A 214 -5.04 -1.01 25.98
C GLU A 214 -4.53 -1.60 24.68
N THR A 215 -5.48 -1.99 23.81
CA THR A 215 -5.15 -2.50 22.47
C THR A 215 -5.10 -1.40 21.41
N VAL A 216 -5.74 -0.25 21.67
CA VAL A 216 -5.76 0.94 20.82
C VAL A 216 -5.46 2.17 21.66
N LYS A 217 -4.35 2.84 21.39
CA LYS A 217 -3.93 4.04 22.11
C LYS A 217 -3.67 5.21 21.16
N LYS A 218 -4.38 6.32 21.35
CA LYS A 218 -4.06 7.57 20.66
C LYS A 218 -2.85 8.22 21.33
N LEU A 219 -1.75 8.38 20.60
CA LEU A 219 -0.50 8.93 21.11
C LEU A 219 -0.45 10.46 21.03
N GLY A 220 -1.15 11.04 20.06
CA GLY A 220 -1.14 12.47 19.79
C GLY A 220 -1.38 12.76 18.32
N ASN A 221 -0.88 13.90 17.86
CA ASN A 221 -1.02 14.29 16.47
C ASN A 221 0.35 14.68 15.87
N LEU A 222 0.59 14.24 14.65
CA LEU A 222 1.66 14.79 13.82
C LEU A 222 1.13 16.07 13.16
N ASN A 223 1.72 17.22 13.50
CA ASN A 223 1.37 18.50 12.94
C ASN A 223 2.38 18.92 11.86
N LEU A 224 1.88 19.28 10.68
CA LEU A 224 2.67 19.79 9.57
C LEU A 224 2.13 21.15 9.13
N ASN A 225 3.02 22.09 8.91
CA ASN A 225 2.66 23.42 8.36
C ASN A 225 2.64 23.40 6.83
N ARG A 226 2.14 24.49 6.23
CA ARG A 226 2.02 24.63 4.76
C ARG A 226 3.34 24.49 4.02
N ALA A 227 4.45 24.93 4.61
CA ALA A 227 5.76 24.79 3.97
C ALA A 227 6.21 23.34 3.88
N GLN A 228 5.85 22.52 4.87
CA GLN A 228 6.16 21.09 4.93
C GLN A 228 5.26 20.25 4.02
N THR A 229 4.01 20.64 3.81
CA THR A 229 3.06 19.92 2.94
C THR A 229 3.13 20.33 1.46
N LYS A 230 3.96 21.32 1.14
CA LYS A 230 4.02 22.03 -0.13
C LYS A 230 4.33 21.12 -1.32
N SER A 231 3.37 20.99 -2.22
CA SER A 231 3.46 20.63 -3.65
C SER A 231 4.36 19.44 -4.04
N THR A 232 4.55 18.46 -3.19
CA THR A 232 5.35 17.26 -3.48
C THR A 232 4.69 16.05 -2.87
N MET A 233 5.00 14.87 -3.41
CA MET A 233 4.63 13.62 -2.78
C MET A 233 5.33 13.52 -1.41
N LEU A 234 4.60 13.13 -0.39
CA LEU A 234 5.11 12.94 0.96
C LEU A 234 5.03 11.46 1.33
N PHE A 235 6.09 10.98 1.97
CA PHE A 235 6.15 9.65 2.57
C PHE A 235 6.23 9.79 4.08
N PHE A 236 5.44 8.99 4.78
CA PHE A 236 5.41 8.93 6.24
C PHE A 236 5.86 7.55 6.68
N VAL A 237 6.92 7.46 7.44
CA VAL A 237 7.40 6.19 8.01
C VAL A 237 7.11 6.21 9.49
N VAL A 238 6.39 5.19 9.98
CA VAL A 238 6.01 5.04 11.38
C VAL A 238 6.68 3.79 11.92
N ASP A 239 7.63 3.99 12.83
CA ASP A 239 8.36 2.92 13.51
C ASP A 239 7.91 2.80 14.96
N VAL A 240 7.66 1.59 15.42
CA VAL A 240 7.43 1.26 16.83
C VAL A 240 8.65 0.55 17.35
N CYS A 241 9.28 1.11 18.38
CA CYS A 241 10.49 0.60 19.01
C CYS A 241 10.24 0.33 20.50
N SER A 242 10.85 -0.71 21.03
CA SER A 242 10.94 -0.99 22.46
C SER A 242 12.22 -1.77 22.75
N GLU A 243 12.82 -1.55 23.92
CA GLU A 243 14.05 -2.23 24.34
C GLU A 243 15.18 -2.13 23.29
N GLY A 244 15.30 -0.96 22.62
CA GLY A 244 16.32 -0.70 21.59
C GLY A 244 16.10 -1.45 20.26
N LYS A 245 14.96 -2.10 20.07
CA LYS A 245 14.62 -2.83 18.85
C LYS A 245 13.39 -2.24 18.18
N ARG A 246 13.44 -2.12 16.84
CA ARG A 246 12.23 -1.85 16.06
C ARG A 246 11.38 -3.11 15.95
N LEU A 247 10.16 -3.03 16.47
CA LEU A 247 9.19 -4.13 16.49
C LEU A 247 8.26 -4.07 15.28
N SER A 248 7.95 -2.87 14.77
CA SER A 248 7.06 -2.68 13.64
C SER A 248 7.48 -1.48 12.81
N ARG A 249 7.27 -1.55 11.51
CA ARG A 249 7.35 -0.42 10.56
C ARG A 249 6.14 -0.39 9.67
N ASN A 250 5.51 0.76 9.60
CA ASN A 250 4.47 1.10 8.66
C ASN A 250 4.90 2.31 7.83
N TYR A 251 4.40 2.48 6.59
CA TYR A 251 4.69 3.70 5.82
C TYR A 251 3.53 4.05 4.90
N TYR A 252 3.35 5.34 4.63
CA TYR A 252 2.29 5.92 3.82
C TYR A 252 2.86 6.83 2.77
N PHE A 253 2.06 7.16 1.77
CA PHE A 253 2.34 8.17 0.77
C PHE A 253 1.09 8.98 0.46
N THR A 254 1.25 10.29 0.27
CA THR A 254 0.19 11.26 0.02
C THR A 254 0.61 12.23 -1.08
N ASN A 255 -0.29 13.12 -1.49
CA ASN A 255 -0.04 14.12 -2.54
C ASN A 255 0.32 13.52 -3.91
N TYR A 256 0.04 12.25 -4.15
CA TYR A 256 0.33 11.59 -5.41
C TYR A 256 -0.43 12.19 -6.59
N GLU A 257 -1.58 12.82 -6.35
CA GLU A 257 -2.41 13.49 -7.37
C GLU A 257 -1.79 14.80 -7.88
N VAL A 258 -0.93 15.43 -7.08
CA VAL A 258 -0.30 16.72 -7.42
C VAL A 258 0.63 16.58 -8.61
N ARG A 259 1.30 15.44 -8.71
CA ARG A 259 2.26 15.16 -9.77
C ARG A 259 2.27 13.68 -10.10
N ARG A 260 1.59 13.31 -11.16
CA ARG A 260 1.49 11.92 -11.63
C ARG A 260 2.88 11.33 -11.97
N GLY A 261 3.09 10.06 -11.66
CA GLY A 261 4.32 9.36 -11.96
C GLY A 261 5.51 9.72 -11.08
N VAL A 262 5.35 10.56 -10.06
CA VAL A 262 6.45 10.91 -9.12
C VAL A 262 7.09 9.68 -8.52
N ILE A 263 6.28 8.68 -8.15
CA ILE A 263 6.78 7.44 -7.55
C ILE A 263 7.82 6.72 -8.43
N MET A 264 7.74 6.89 -9.76
CA MET A 264 8.69 6.30 -10.73
C MET A 264 9.89 7.20 -11.02
N SER A 265 9.84 8.47 -10.62
CA SER A 265 10.88 9.48 -10.89
C SER A 265 11.68 9.90 -9.65
N MET A 266 11.47 9.22 -8.53
CA MET A 266 12.23 9.47 -7.29
C MET A 266 13.72 9.17 -7.46
N PRO A 267 14.58 9.80 -6.65
CA PRO A 267 16.01 9.49 -6.61
C PRO A 267 16.24 8.00 -6.38
N ARG A 268 17.14 7.41 -7.18
CA ARG A 268 17.44 5.99 -7.14
C ARG A 268 18.39 5.63 -6.00
N THR A 269 18.26 4.40 -5.51
CA THR A 269 19.15 3.78 -4.55
C THR A 269 19.52 2.37 -4.97
N GLU A 270 20.46 1.75 -4.27
CA GLU A 270 21.01 0.45 -4.64
C GLU A 270 20.61 -0.61 -3.61
N ILE A 271 20.16 -1.76 -4.12
CA ILE A 271 19.83 -2.93 -3.32
C ILE A 271 20.74 -4.09 -3.73
N THR A 272 21.20 -4.83 -2.74
CA THR A 272 21.81 -6.14 -2.96
C THR A 272 20.86 -7.25 -2.51
N MET A 273 20.96 -8.38 -3.17
CA MET A 273 20.21 -9.59 -2.84
C MET A 273 21.18 -10.74 -2.61
N LYS A 274 21.00 -11.44 -1.49
CA LYS A 274 21.67 -12.70 -1.21
C LYS A 274 20.60 -13.78 -0.99
N ARG A 275 20.77 -14.92 -1.63
CA ARG A 275 19.88 -16.07 -1.47
C ARG A 275 20.57 -17.18 -0.67
N ASP A 276 19.82 -17.77 0.27
CA ASP A 276 20.17 -18.99 0.98
C ASP A 276 18.92 -19.88 1.04
N GLY A 277 18.90 -20.90 0.18
CA GLY A 277 17.71 -21.73 -0.02
C GLY A 277 16.48 -20.89 -0.40
N ARG A 278 15.47 -20.90 0.48
CA ARG A 278 14.23 -20.12 0.34
C ARG A 278 14.26 -18.77 1.06
N GLN A 279 15.37 -18.44 1.69
CA GLN A 279 15.55 -17.14 2.33
C GLN A 279 16.27 -16.17 1.38
N ILE A 280 15.64 -15.03 1.16
CA ILE A 280 16.16 -13.92 0.35
C ILE A 280 16.48 -12.77 1.30
N THR A 281 17.77 -12.49 1.50
CA THR A 281 18.19 -11.29 2.22
C THR A 281 18.32 -10.14 1.24
N VAL A 282 17.53 -9.09 1.43
CA VAL A 282 17.61 -7.83 0.68
C VAL A 282 18.23 -6.77 1.57
N THR A 283 19.25 -6.07 1.06
CA THR A 283 19.98 -5.03 1.80
C THR A 283 20.03 -3.75 0.97
N ASN A 284 19.62 -2.63 1.57
CA ASN A 284 19.82 -1.32 0.98
C ASN A 284 21.27 -0.89 1.21
N VAL A 285 22.11 -0.96 0.18
CA VAL A 285 23.52 -0.56 0.20
C VAL A 285 23.73 0.88 -0.28
N GLY A 286 22.67 1.54 -0.75
CA GLY A 286 22.69 2.93 -1.19
C GLY A 286 22.58 3.92 -0.04
N LYS A 287 22.54 5.21 -0.40
CA LYS A 287 22.51 6.33 0.56
C LYS A 287 21.12 6.88 0.85
N LEU A 288 20.12 6.46 0.10
CA LEU A 288 18.73 6.91 0.23
C LEU A 288 17.84 5.75 0.64
N PRO A 289 16.67 5.99 1.25
CA PRO A 289 15.69 4.96 1.51
C PRO A 289 15.28 4.22 0.22
N ALA A 290 15.16 2.90 0.29
CA ALA A 290 14.60 2.08 -0.75
C ALA A 290 13.11 1.81 -0.44
N ILE A 291 12.24 2.15 -1.39
CA ILE A 291 10.79 2.22 -1.18
C ILE A 291 10.08 1.17 -2.03
N GLY A 292 9.09 0.52 -1.41
CA GLY A 292 8.28 -0.48 -2.09
C GLY A 292 9.10 -1.66 -2.59
N VAL A 293 10.14 -2.06 -1.84
CA VAL A 293 11.03 -3.18 -2.21
C VAL A 293 10.29 -4.49 -2.11
N TYR A 294 10.31 -5.26 -3.17
CA TYR A 294 9.66 -6.56 -3.26
C TYR A 294 10.48 -7.57 -4.06
N VAL A 295 10.22 -8.83 -3.76
CA VAL A 295 10.76 -9.97 -4.50
C VAL A 295 9.67 -10.51 -5.41
N GLU A 296 10.01 -10.82 -6.64
CA GLU A 296 9.11 -11.48 -7.59
C GLU A 296 9.84 -12.55 -8.38
N SER A 297 9.06 -13.41 -9.02
CA SER A 297 9.56 -14.42 -9.95
C SER A 297 9.01 -14.16 -11.35
N PRO A 298 9.79 -13.53 -12.25
CA PRO A 298 9.36 -13.26 -13.60
C PRO A 298 8.94 -14.54 -14.34
N GLY A 299 7.78 -14.51 -14.99
CA GLY A 299 7.21 -15.65 -15.70
C GLY A 299 6.54 -16.72 -14.81
N TYR A 300 6.71 -16.66 -13.50
CA TYR A 300 6.14 -17.62 -12.53
C TYR A 300 5.30 -16.96 -11.44
N ALA A 301 4.71 -15.80 -11.72
CA ALA A 301 3.95 -15.02 -10.74
C ALA A 301 2.80 -15.80 -10.07
N HIS A 302 2.21 -16.76 -10.80
CA HIS A 302 1.08 -17.57 -10.33
C HIS A 302 1.46 -18.65 -9.30
N GLU A 303 2.73 -18.97 -9.19
CA GLU A 303 3.24 -19.99 -8.29
C GLU A 303 4.05 -19.38 -7.14
N PHE A 304 4.24 -18.07 -7.14
CA PHE A 304 5.16 -17.37 -6.28
C PHE A 304 4.46 -16.75 -5.07
N ILE A 305 4.97 -17.08 -3.88
CA ILE A 305 4.54 -16.48 -2.61
C ILE A 305 5.78 -16.01 -1.87
N ALA A 306 5.78 -14.76 -1.44
CA ALA A 306 6.76 -14.20 -0.52
C ALA A 306 6.12 -13.94 0.85
N SER A 307 6.87 -14.15 1.94
CA SER A 307 6.38 -13.93 3.31
C SER A 307 6.04 -12.46 3.59
N LYS A 308 6.70 -11.54 2.89
CA LYS A 308 6.50 -10.09 2.93
C LYS A 308 7.05 -9.44 1.67
N ASN A 309 6.46 -8.33 1.28
CA ASN A 309 6.87 -7.51 0.14
C ASN A 309 6.51 -6.05 0.37
N TYR A 310 6.89 -5.18 -0.56
CA TYR A 310 6.66 -3.73 -0.52
C TYR A 310 7.20 -3.12 0.77
N LEU A 311 8.50 -3.34 1.00
CA LEU A 311 9.22 -2.90 2.19
C LEU A 311 9.74 -1.47 2.02
N TRP A 312 9.93 -0.80 3.14
CA TRP A 312 10.73 0.41 3.27
C TRP A 312 12.04 0.02 3.96
N LEU A 313 13.18 0.27 3.32
CA LEU A 313 14.51 -0.02 3.87
C LEU A 313 15.34 1.26 3.93
N ASN A 314 15.73 1.67 5.12
CA ASN A 314 16.67 2.74 5.29
C ASN A 314 18.08 2.34 4.78
N PRO A 315 18.99 3.29 4.49
CA PRO A 315 20.39 2.99 4.17
C PRO A 315 21.01 2.03 5.18
N GLY A 316 21.70 0.99 4.69
CA GLY A 316 22.32 -0.05 5.50
C GLY A 316 21.38 -1.11 6.07
N GLU A 317 20.08 -0.97 5.88
CA GLU A 317 19.09 -1.89 6.45
C GLU A 317 18.91 -3.14 5.61
N SER A 318 18.77 -4.29 6.29
CA SER A 318 18.51 -5.59 5.65
C SER A 318 17.21 -6.19 6.13
N GLN A 319 16.54 -6.94 5.26
CA GLN A 319 15.37 -7.76 5.58
C GLN A 319 15.48 -9.14 4.94
N ILE A 320 15.03 -10.15 5.68
CA ILE A 320 14.92 -11.52 5.17
C ILE A 320 13.47 -11.71 4.70
N ILE A 321 13.31 -12.20 3.47
CA ILE A 321 12.04 -12.55 2.85
C ILE A 321 12.08 -14.04 2.56
N GLU A 322 11.14 -14.80 3.09
CA GLU A 322 10.98 -16.20 2.75
C GLU A 322 10.12 -16.35 1.50
N VAL A 323 10.54 -17.23 0.59
CA VAL A 323 9.81 -17.55 -0.64
C VAL A 323 9.50 -19.04 -0.71
N ASN A 324 8.40 -19.38 -1.39
CA ASN A 324 7.96 -20.78 -1.51
C ASN A 324 8.66 -21.55 -2.63
N VAL A 325 9.61 -20.94 -3.35
CA VAL A 325 10.20 -21.47 -4.59
C VAL A 325 11.72 -21.59 -4.51
N ASP A 326 12.28 -22.49 -5.31
CA ASP A 326 13.72 -22.74 -5.38
C ASP A 326 14.35 -22.20 -6.69
N TYR A 327 13.54 -21.77 -7.65
CA TYR A 327 14.00 -21.16 -8.90
C TYR A 327 14.33 -19.66 -8.74
N PRO A 328 15.02 -19.05 -9.74
CA PRO A 328 15.49 -17.67 -9.63
C PRO A 328 14.37 -16.65 -9.37
N VAL A 329 14.65 -15.69 -8.51
CA VAL A 329 13.81 -14.54 -8.20
C VAL A 329 14.61 -13.26 -8.42
N CYS A 330 13.91 -12.13 -8.58
CA CYS A 330 14.55 -10.82 -8.65
C CYS A 330 13.97 -9.88 -7.60
N VAL A 331 14.75 -8.86 -7.25
CA VAL A 331 14.32 -7.77 -6.37
C VAL A 331 13.96 -6.57 -7.23
N LYS A 332 12.83 -5.98 -6.93
CA LYS A 332 12.34 -4.73 -7.52
C LYS A 332 11.91 -3.75 -6.44
N GLY A 333 11.67 -2.52 -6.83
CA GLY A 333 11.14 -1.47 -5.95
C GLY A 333 10.84 -0.21 -6.74
N TRP A 334 10.22 0.74 -6.08
CA TRP A 334 9.76 1.95 -6.76
C TRP A 334 10.90 2.88 -7.13
N ASN A 335 11.99 2.89 -6.37
CA ASN A 335 13.15 3.76 -6.58
C ASN A 335 14.50 3.01 -6.55
N ILE A 336 14.52 1.75 -6.87
CA ILE A 336 15.77 0.98 -7.01
C ILE A 336 16.20 0.83 -8.46
N ASN A 337 17.50 0.65 -8.70
CA ASN A 337 18.08 0.41 -10.02
C ASN A 337 17.83 -1.01 -10.50
#